data_b22a5412e40286143433662375ac433b
#
_entry.id   b22a5412e40286143433662375ac433b
#
_cell.length_a   1.000
_cell.length_b   1.000
_cell.length_c   1.000
_cell.angle_alpha   90.00
_cell.angle_beta   90.00
_cell.angle_gamma   90.00
#
_symmetry.space_group_name_H-M   'P 1'
#
loop_
_entity.id
_entity.type
_entity.pdbx_description
1 polymer ?
#
loop_
_entity_poly.entity_id
_entity_poly.type
_entity_poly.pdbx_seq_one_letter_code
_entity_poly.pdbx_strand_id
1 'polypeptide(L)'
;MAERRLNILHLYPENMNLYGDRGNVLALAQRARWREIPARIVTREVGQSVDWDAVDLVFMGGGEDTHQARIADDFLALGRELASRLQDGLPMLAICGAYQLLGRYYETADRTQLPGLNYLDVWTEAGDMRAIGDVVSYTDLPIEPRSLVGFENHGGRTFLGSRARPLGEVTLGQGNNGEDRSEGAVQDRVIATYLHGSLLPKNPHLADLLLMWALMNRGIDDRLEPLAADEEFGAHETILSRSRNS
;
A
#
# COMPACT_ATOMS: atom_id res chain seq x y z
N MET A 1 -25.57 3.47 17.63
CA MET A 1 -24.76 2.62 16.72
C MET A 1 -23.89 3.56 15.90
N ALA A 2 -22.58 3.30 15.77
CA ALA A 2 -21.72 4.10 14.91
C ALA A 2 -22.24 4.01 13.48
N GLU A 3 -22.27 5.15 12.78
CA GLU A 3 -22.72 5.20 11.39
C GLU A 3 -21.75 4.37 10.53
N ARG A 4 -22.29 3.40 9.77
CA ARG A 4 -21.49 2.53 8.88
C ARG A 4 -21.06 3.31 7.64
N ARG A 5 -20.08 4.22 7.83
CA ARG A 5 -19.49 5.06 6.80
C ARG A 5 -17.98 5.02 6.93
N LEU A 6 -17.26 5.07 5.82
CA LEU A 6 -15.78 5.08 5.79
C LEU A 6 -15.25 6.36 5.14
N ASN A 7 -14.24 6.96 5.75
CA ASN A 7 -13.43 8.03 5.18
C ASN A 7 -12.03 7.48 4.86
N ILE A 8 -11.69 7.45 3.59
CA ILE A 8 -10.40 7.00 3.08
C ILE A 8 -9.55 8.24 2.85
N LEU A 9 -8.49 8.42 3.65
CA LEU A 9 -7.55 9.52 3.49
C LEU A 9 -6.55 9.17 2.40
N HIS A 10 -6.50 9.97 1.34
CA HIS A 10 -5.51 9.90 0.28
C HIS A 10 -4.46 10.99 0.50
N LEU A 11 -3.26 10.60 0.93
CA LEU A 11 -2.16 11.50 1.17
C LEU A 11 -1.45 11.86 -0.14
N TYR A 12 -1.24 13.15 -0.35
CA TYR A 12 -0.46 13.75 -1.45
C TYR A 12 -0.82 13.27 -2.85
N PRO A 13 -2.12 13.25 -3.25
CA PRO A 13 -2.53 12.73 -4.55
C PRO A 13 -1.92 13.45 -5.76
N GLU A 14 -1.44 14.69 -5.61
CA GLU A 14 -0.77 15.43 -6.69
C GLU A 14 0.69 15.02 -6.87
N ASN A 15 1.37 14.57 -5.80
CA ASN A 15 2.78 14.21 -5.82
C ASN A 15 3.01 12.69 -5.77
N MET A 16 2.11 11.93 -5.14
CA MET A 16 2.25 10.51 -4.86
C MET A 16 1.15 9.71 -5.56
N ASN A 17 1.17 9.68 -6.90
CA ASN A 17 0.13 9.02 -7.72
C ASN A 17 0.71 8.49 -9.04
N LEU A 18 1.86 7.83 -8.99
CA LEU A 18 2.47 7.22 -10.16
C LEU A 18 1.71 5.96 -10.60
N TYR A 19 1.82 5.64 -11.89
CA TYR A 19 1.33 4.41 -12.52
C TYR A 19 -0.14 4.07 -12.21
N GLY A 20 -0.97 5.10 -11.98
CA GLY A 20 -2.41 4.91 -11.75
C GLY A 20 -2.78 4.49 -10.33
N ASP A 21 -1.93 4.73 -9.33
CA ASP A 21 -2.15 4.36 -7.92
C ASP A 21 -3.47 4.90 -7.35
N ARG A 22 -4.00 6.01 -7.89
CA ARG A 22 -5.35 6.50 -7.56
C ARG A 22 -6.44 5.44 -7.77
N GLY A 23 -6.23 4.48 -8.68
CA GLY A 23 -7.15 3.36 -8.88
C GLY A 23 -7.37 2.53 -7.63
N ASN A 24 -6.39 2.46 -6.72
CA ASN A 24 -6.53 1.74 -5.45
C ASN A 24 -7.58 2.39 -4.55
N VAL A 25 -7.55 3.71 -4.41
CA VAL A 25 -8.52 4.46 -3.59
C VAL A 25 -9.93 4.36 -4.18
N LEU A 26 -10.04 4.42 -5.51
CA LEU A 26 -11.30 4.27 -6.22
C LEU A 26 -11.87 2.86 -6.04
N ALA A 27 -11.05 1.83 -6.13
CA ALA A 27 -11.45 0.44 -5.90
C ALA A 27 -11.98 0.25 -4.47
N LEU A 28 -11.27 0.73 -3.45
CA LEU A 28 -11.73 0.69 -2.05
C LEU A 28 -13.08 1.38 -1.89
N ALA A 29 -13.21 2.62 -2.36
CA ALA A 29 -14.46 3.36 -2.24
C ALA A 29 -15.62 2.69 -2.98
N GLN A 30 -15.36 2.13 -4.17
CA GLN A 30 -16.39 1.49 -4.97
C GLN A 30 -16.83 0.14 -4.36
N ARG A 31 -15.87 -0.68 -3.89
CA ARG A 31 -16.18 -1.96 -3.23
C ARG A 31 -16.95 -1.77 -1.92
N ALA A 32 -16.68 -0.68 -1.18
CA ALA A 32 -17.49 -0.31 -0.01
C ALA A 32 -18.94 0.07 -0.43
N ARG A 33 -19.09 0.92 -1.46
CA ARG A 33 -20.41 1.35 -1.96
C ARG A 33 -21.24 0.18 -2.50
N TRP A 34 -20.65 -0.78 -3.18
CA TRP A 34 -21.35 -1.99 -3.64
C TRP A 34 -21.94 -2.81 -2.49
N ARG A 35 -21.42 -2.63 -1.25
CA ARG A 35 -21.92 -3.22 -0.02
C ARG A 35 -22.79 -2.25 0.80
N GLU A 36 -23.30 -1.19 0.15
CA GLU A 36 -24.11 -0.16 0.82
C GLU A 36 -23.38 0.53 1.99
N ILE A 37 -22.04 0.52 1.98
CA ILE A 37 -21.21 1.25 2.94
C ILE A 37 -20.81 2.58 2.27
N PRO A 38 -21.38 3.74 2.70
CA PRO A 38 -20.97 5.03 2.18
C PRO A 38 -19.46 5.22 2.39
N ALA A 39 -18.75 5.50 1.31
CA ALA A 39 -17.31 5.75 1.36
C ALA A 39 -16.97 7.10 0.73
N ARG A 40 -16.21 7.90 1.46
CA ARG A 40 -15.71 9.20 1.02
C ARG A 40 -14.20 9.14 0.91
N ILE A 41 -13.66 9.63 -0.19
CA ILE A 41 -12.22 9.89 -0.36
C ILE A 41 -11.96 11.32 0.10
N VAL A 42 -11.08 11.47 1.09
CA VAL A 42 -10.61 12.76 1.61
C VAL A 42 -9.16 12.90 1.17
N THR A 43 -8.83 13.98 0.49
CA THR A 43 -7.46 14.24 0.04
C THR A 43 -6.74 15.17 1.01
N ARG A 44 -5.42 15.00 1.14
CA ARG A 44 -4.55 15.88 1.92
C ARG A 44 -3.27 16.17 1.16
N GLU A 45 -3.00 17.45 0.90
CA GLU A 45 -1.78 17.96 0.29
C GLU A 45 -0.86 18.62 1.31
N VAL A 46 0.36 19.00 0.88
CA VAL A 46 1.35 19.67 1.71
C VAL A 46 0.75 20.87 2.46
N GLY A 47 1.02 20.98 3.76
CA GLY A 47 0.58 22.07 4.62
C GLY A 47 -0.88 21.99 5.09
N GLN A 48 -1.66 21.00 4.67
CA GLN A 48 -3.03 20.82 5.14
C GLN A 48 -3.07 20.00 6.44
N SER A 49 -4.00 20.31 7.32
CA SER A 49 -4.27 19.52 8.53
C SER A 49 -5.10 18.28 8.23
N VAL A 50 -5.04 17.30 9.13
CA VAL A 50 -5.86 16.07 9.09
C VAL A 50 -6.72 16.01 10.35
N ASP A 51 -8.00 15.74 10.18
CA ASP A 51 -8.88 15.31 11.27
C ASP A 51 -8.75 13.78 11.42
N TRP A 52 -7.78 13.34 12.22
CA TRP A 52 -7.46 11.94 12.40
C TRP A 52 -8.59 11.10 12.99
N ASP A 53 -9.46 11.71 13.79
CA ASP A 53 -10.60 11.00 14.41
C ASP A 53 -11.67 10.67 13.37
N ALA A 54 -11.63 11.33 12.23
CA ALA A 54 -12.50 11.06 11.11
C ALA A 54 -11.91 10.08 10.06
N VAL A 55 -10.64 9.67 10.19
CA VAL A 55 -9.97 8.79 9.22
C VAL A 55 -10.16 7.32 9.58
N ASP A 56 -10.53 6.51 8.61
CA ASP A 56 -10.77 5.07 8.80
C ASP A 56 -9.76 4.19 8.07
N LEU A 57 -9.15 4.70 7.00
CA LEU A 57 -8.11 4.04 6.22
C LEU A 57 -7.23 5.11 5.55
N VAL A 58 -5.92 4.89 5.55
CA VAL A 58 -4.96 5.76 4.87
C VAL A 58 -4.45 5.09 3.60
N PHE A 59 -4.35 5.86 2.53
CA PHE A 59 -3.69 5.46 1.30
C PHE A 59 -2.64 6.51 0.90
N MET A 60 -1.48 6.04 0.47
CA MET A 60 -0.43 6.86 -0.12
C MET A 60 0.23 6.08 -1.26
N GLY A 61 0.28 6.69 -2.44
CA GLY A 61 0.81 6.07 -3.65
C GLY A 61 2.32 6.26 -3.83
N GLY A 62 2.82 5.90 -5.02
CA GLY A 62 4.20 6.09 -5.42
C GLY A 62 4.51 7.49 -5.89
N GLY A 63 5.77 7.88 -5.78
CA GLY A 63 6.32 9.14 -6.28
C GLY A 63 7.76 8.95 -6.72
N GLU A 64 8.21 9.73 -7.71
CA GLU A 64 9.64 9.83 -8.06
C GLU A 64 10.42 10.55 -6.95
N ASP A 65 11.75 10.39 -6.92
CA ASP A 65 12.63 11.00 -5.92
C ASP A 65 12.38 12.50 -5.72
N THR A 66 12.14 13.24 -6.81
CA THR A 66 11.83 14.67 -6.76
C THR A 66 10.48 14.98 -6.10
N HIS A 67 9.49 14.11 -6.28
CA HIS A 67 8.17 14.23 -5.65
C HIS A 67 8.25 13.85 -4.17
N GLN A 68 8.99 12.77 -3.84
CA GLN A 68 9.23 12.38 -2.46
C GLN A 68 9.96 13.48 -1.68
N ALA A 69 11.01 14.09 -2.26
CA ALA A 69 11.74 15.19 -1.64
C ALA A 69 10.86 16.42 -1.36
N ARG A 70 9.88 16.72 -2.23
CA ARG A 70 8.95 17.85 -2.03
C ARG A 70 8.01 17.68 -0.83
N ILE A 71 7.66 16.44 -0.53
CA ILE A 71 6.70 16.15 0.57
C ILE A 71 7.40 15.71 1.85
N ALA A 72 8.71 15.40 1.81
CA ALA A 72 9.42 14.72 2.88
C ALA A 72 9.30 15.44 4.23
N ASP A 73 9.57 16.76 4.27
CA ASP A 73 9.49 17.54 5.50
C ASP A 73 8.07 17.58 6.08
N ASP A 74 7.09 17.77 5.22
CA ASP A 74 5.68 17.80 5.60
C ASP A 74 5.20 16.41 6.05
N PHE A 75 5.63 15.36 5.36
CA PHE A 75 5.33 13.98 5.74
C PHE A 75 5.96 13.62 7.09
N LEU A 76 7.21 14.02 7.37
CA LEU A 76 7.85 13.82 8.67
C LEU A 76 7.18 14.63 9.79
N ALA A 77 6.73 15.85 9.49
CA ALA A 77 5.97 16.65 10.45
C ALA A 77 4.62 16.00 10.81
N LEU A 78 3.91 15.48 9.81
CA LEU A 78 2.67 14.70 9.98
C LEU A 78 2.93 13.36 10.68
N GLY A 79 4.12 12.82 10.47
CA GLY A 79 4.46 11.42 10.73
C GLY A 79 4.34 10.99 12.18
N ARG A 80 4.56 11.89 13.15
CA ARG A 80 4.43 11.51 14.58
C ARG A 80 3.00 11.11 14.92
N GLU A 81 2.02 11.86 14.46
CA GLU A 81 0.62 11.55 14.69
C GLU A 81 0.17 10.37 13.84
N LEU A 82 0.55 10.33 12.57
CA LEU A 82 0.31 9.16 11.71
C LEU A 82 0.83 7.88 12.36
N ALA A 83 2.10 7.84 12.81
CA ALA A 83 2.67 6.66 13.44
C ALA A 83 1.89 6.21 14.69
N SER A 84 1.44 7.15 15.53
CA SER A 84 0.58 6.83 16.67
C SER A 84 -0.72 6.16 16.23
N ARG A 85 -1.41 6.74 15.25
CA ARG A 85 -2.67 6.19 14.74
C ARG A 85 -2.49 4.80 14.11
N LEU A 86 -1.40 4.57 13.38
CA LEU A 86 -1.07 3.26 12.81
C LEU A 86 -0.82 2.22 13.91
N GLN A 87 -0.10 2.59 14.99
CA GLN A 87 0.10 1.73 16.17
C GLN A 87 -1.23 1.40 16.87
N ASP A 88 -2.17 2.34 16.90
CA ASP A 88 -3.51 2.16 17.46
C ASP A 88 -4.44 1.33 16.53
N GLY A 89 -3.94 0.89 15.37
CA GLY A 89 -4.63 -0.02 14.45
C GLY A 89 -5.32 0.63 13.26
N LEU A 90 -5.07 1.92 12.97
CA LEU A 90 -5.52 2.55 11.72
C LEU A 90 -4.87 1.83 10.54
N PRO A 91 -5.65 1.25 9.58
CA PRO A 91 -5.07 0.56 8.44
C PRO A 91 -4.49 1.54 7.42
N MET A 92 -3.40 1.11 6.77
CA MET A 92 -2.77 1.88 5.69
C MET A 92 -2.32 0.97 4.56
N LEU A 93 -2.51 1.45 3.32
CA LEU A 93 -1.86 0.92 2.12
C LEU A 93 -0.87 1.96 1.60
N ALA A 94 0.41 1.58 1.51
CA ALA A 94 1.50 2.40 1.04
C ALA A 94 2.17 1.75 -0.19
N ILE A 95 2.27 2.49 -1.30
CA ILE A 95 2.82 1.97 -2.56
C ILE A 95 4.16 2.65 -2.86
N CYS A 96 5.19 1.87 -3.17
CA CYS A 96 6.49 2.29 -3.72
C CYS A 96 7.15 3.43 -2.91
N GLY A 97 7.09 4.68 -3.35
CA GLY A 97 7.68 5.81 -2.63
C GLY A 97 7.10 5.99 -1.22
N ALA A 98 5.80 5.74 -1.03
CA ALA A 98 5.20 5.74 0.31
C ALA A 98 5.76 4.61 1.19
N TYR A 99 6.00 3.43 0.62
CA TYR A 99 6.66 2.31 1.30
C TYR A 99 8.04 2.72 1.82
N GLN A 100 8.85 3.35 0.96
CA GLN A 100 10.19 3.82 1.29
C GLN A 100 10.18 4.87 2.42
N LEU A 101 9.27 5.84 2.34
CA LEU A 101 9.14 6.92 3.33
C LEU A 101 8.63 6.43 4.70
N LEU A 102 7.93 5.29 4.78
CA LEU A 102 7.54 4.68 6.06
C LEU A 102 8.70 3.98 6.76
N GLY A 103 9.78 3.65 6.04
CA GLY A 103 10.97 2.98 6.54
C GLY A 103 11.87 3.85 7.41
N ARG A 104 13.05 3.35 7.74
CA ARG A 104 14.09 4.06 8.49
C ARG A 104 14.71 5.18 7.66
N TYR A 105 15.09 4.87 6.43
CA TYR A 105 15.62 5.79 5.44
C TYR A 105 15.40 5.23 4.03
N TYR A 106 15.49 6.11 3.07
CA TYR A 106 15.53 5.81 1.65
C TYR A 106 16.74 6.49 1.02
N GLU A 107 17.55 5.72 0.30
CA GLU A 107 18.68 6.23 -0.49
C GLU A 107 18.24 6.45 -1.94
N THR A 108 18.30 7.70 -2.38
CA THR A 108 17.99 8.11 -3.75
C THR A 108 19.02 7.62 -4.75
N ALA A 109 18.73 7.71 -6.06
CA ALA A 109 19.66 7.26 -7.12
C ALA A 109 21.03 7.97 -7.08
N ASP A 110 21.11 9.19 -6.56
CA ASP A 110 22.35 9.94 -6.36
C ASP A 110 23.06 9.65 -5.02
N ARG A 111 22.62 8.61 -4.30
CA ARG A 111 23.14 8.18 -3.00
C ARG A 111 22.86 9.16 -1.85
N THR A 112 21.94 10.08 -2.01
CA THR A 112 21.49 10.93 -0.91
C THR A 112 20.52 10.14 -0.05
N GLN A 113 20.75 10.09 1.27
CA GLN A 113 19.82 9.45 2.20
C GLN A 113 18.77 10.45 2.66
N LEU A 114 17.52 10.11 2.41
CA LEU A 114 16.36 10.80 2.96
C LEU A 114 15.85 10.05 4.20
N PRO A 115 15.65 10.74 5.33
CA PRO A 115 15.08 10.09 6.51
C PRO A 115 13.65 9.67 6.24
N GLY A 116 13.28 8.47 6.67
CA GLY A 116 11.90 8.00 6.68
C GLY A 116 11.24 8.23 8.04
N LEU A 117 9.99 7.83 8.13
CA LEU A 117 9.20 7.92 9.37
C LEU A 117 9.67 6.94 10.46
N ASN A 118 10.45 5.92 10.09
CA ASN A 118 10.90 4.83 10.97
C ASN A 118 9.72 4.09 11.66
N TYR A 119 8.58 4.03 10.99
CA TYR A 119 7.44 3.24 11.44
C TYR A 119 7.63 1.77 11.07
N LEU A 120 7.83 1.49 9.76
CA LEU A 120 8.20 0.16 9.31
C LEU A 120 9.68 -0.13 9.59
N ASP A 121 9.94 -1.34 10.05
CA ASP A 121 11.32 -1.79 10.28
C ASP A 121 11.96 -2.25 8.96
N VAL A 122 12.12 -1.30 8.05
CA VAL A 122 12.72 -1.51 6.74
C VAL A 122 13.66 -0.35 6.39
N TRP A 123 14.57 -0.57 5.44
CA TRP A 123 15.37 0.49 4.84
C TRP A 123 15.53 0.21 3.35
N THR A 124 15.72 1.28 2.57
CA THR A 124 15.87 1.17 1.13
C THR A 124 17.19 1.77 0.67
N GLU A 125 17.96 1.00 -0.09
CA GLU A 125 19.21 1.38 -0.72
C GLU A 125 18.99 1.57 -2.23
N ALA A 126 19.78 2.45 -2.85
CA ALA A 126 19.73 2.62 -4.29
C ALA A 126 20.29 1.39 -5.00
N GLY A 127 19.52 0.80 -5.88
CA GLY A 127 19.93 -0.32 -6.72
C GLY A 127 20.64 0.15 -8.00
N ASP A 128 21.49 -0.70 -8.56
CA ASP A 128 22.22 -0.42 -9.82
C ASP A 128 21.31 -0.60 -11.06
N MET A 129 20.24 -1.37 -10.92
CA MET A 129 19.28 -1.63 -12.00
C MET A 129 17.85 -1.41 -11.49
N ARG A 130 16.98 -1.00 -12.41
CA ARG A 130 15.57 -0.82 -12.13
C ARG A 130 14.82 -2.12 -12.34
N ALA A 131 14.05 -2.53 -11.34
CA ALA A 131 13.11 -3.64 -11.44
C ALA A 131 11.87 -3.18 -12.22
N ILE A 132 11.55 -3.83 -13.35
CA ILE A 132 10.39 -3.50 -14.19
C ILE A 132 9.78 -4.80 -14.70
N GLY A 133 8.53 -5.05 -14.38
CA GLY A 133 7.83 -6.24 -14.89
C GLY A 133 6.59 -6.64 -14.09
N ASP A 134 5.94 -7.70 -14.54
CA ASP A 134 4.87 -8.33 -13.79
C ASP A 134 5.45 -9.02 -12.55
N VAL A 135 4.73 -8.92 -11.43
CA VAL A 135 5.07 -9.59 -10.17
C VAL A 135 3.94 -10.49 -9.75
N VAL A 136 4.31 -11.69 -9.31
CA VAL A 136 3.43 -12.62 -8.62
C VAL A 136 4.07 -13.00 -7.29
N SER A 137 3.34 -12.82 -6.21
CA SER A 137 3.75 -13.23 -4.87
C SER A 137 2.63 -13.98 -4.15
N TYR A 138 2.98 -14.74 -3.12
CA TYR A 138 2.03 -15.45 -2.27
C TYR A 138 2.13 -14.95 -0.84
N THR A 139 1.01 -14.53 -0.27
CA THR A 139 0.92 -13.93 1.06
C THR A 139 0.45 -14.91 2.13
N ASP A 140 0.84 -14.65 3.38
CA ASP A 140 0.30 -15.30 4.58
C ASP A 140 -0.84 -14.49 5.25
N LEU A 141 -1.28 -13.39 4.63
CA LEU A 141 -2.47 -12.68 5.07
C LEU A 141 -3.70 -13.59 4.96
N PRO A 142 -4.72 -13.39 5.81
CA PRO A 142 -5.93 -14.22 5.84
C PRO A 142 -6.88 -13.89 4.67
N ILE A 143 -6.41 -14.09 3.46
CA ILE A 143 -7.15 -13.84 2.20
C ILE A 143 -7.04 -15.03 1.26
N GLU A 144 -8.06 -15.21 0.43
CA GLU A 144 -8.08 -16.21 -0.62
C GLU A 144 -8.54 -15.58 -1.96
N PRO A 145 -7.85 -15.85 -3.07
CA PRO A 145 -6.64 -16.67 -3.18
C PRO A 145 -5.45 -15.99 -2.45
N ARG A 146 -4.43 -16.78 -2.09
CA ARG A 146 -3.22 -16.26 -1.43
C ARG A 146 -2.25 -15.55 -2.38
N SER A 147 -2.50 -15.62 -3.68
CA SER A 147 -1.69 -14.95 -4.69
C SER A 147 -2.01 -13.45 -4.72
N LEU A 148 -0.96 -12.64 -4.88
CA LEU A 148 -1.04 -11.22 -5.19
C LEU A 148 -0.34 -10.96 -6.51
N VAL A 149 -0.93 -10.15 -7.37
CA VAL A 149 -0.39 -9.82 -8.68
C VAL A 149 -0.27 -8.31 -8.85
N GLY A 150 0.76 -7.87 -9.53
CA GLY A 150 0.98 -6.45 -9.79
C GLY A 150 2.08 -6.22 -10.82
N PHE A 151 2.53 -4.99 -10.89
CA PHE A 151 3.61 -4.56 -11.75
C PHE A 151 4.62 -3.77 -10.92
N GLU A 152 5.88 -4.15 -10.95
CA GLU A 152 6.96 -3.42 -10.28
C GLU A 152 7.63 -2.44 -11.23
N ASN A 153 7.96 -1.26 -10.73
CA ASN A 153 8.80 -0.29 -11.44
C ASN A 153 9.53 0.61 -10.44
N HIS A 154 10.62 0.09 -9.87
CA HIS A 154 11.41 0.80 -8.86
C HIS A 154 12.91 0.57 -9.01
N GLY A 155 13.72 1.54 -8.55
CA GLY A 155 15.18 1.43 -8.51
C GLY A 155 15.74 1.13 -7.12
N GLY A 156 14.92 1.30 -6.08
CA GLY A 156 15.32 1.02 -4.69
C GLY A 156 15.29 -0.47 -4.37
N ARG A 157 16.21 -0.91 -3.52
CA ARG A 157 16.25 -2.24 -2.93
C ARG A 157 15.91 -2.14 -1.46
N THR A 158 14.79 -2.72 -1.06
CA THR A 158 14.29 -2.66 0.32
C THR A 158 14.61 -3.94 1.07
N PHE A 159 15.14 -3.75 2.26
CA PHE A 159 15.49 -4.81 3.19
C PHE A 159 14.63 -4.74 4.44
N LEU A 160 14.23 -5.89 4.96
CA LEU A 160 13.37 -5.99 6.13
C LEU A 160 14.21 -6.25 7.39
N GLY A 161 13.91 -5.50 8.45
CA GLY A 161 14.40 -5.80 9.79
C GLY A 161 13.52 -6.86 10.48
N SER A 162 13.87 -7.19 11.70
CA SER A 162 13.27 -8.30 12.44
C SER A 162 11.80 -8.09 12.87
N ARG A 163 11.31 -6.86 12.86
CA ARG A 163 9.92 -6.53 13.24
C ARG A 163 8.96 -6.49 12.05
N ALA A 164 9.48 -6.24 10.84
CA ALA A 164 8.69 -6.29 9.63
C ALA A 164 8.66 -7.71 9.06
N ARG A 165 7.51 -8.16 8.59
CA ARG A 165 7.38 -9.41 7.84
C ARG A 165 7.08 -9.08 6.37
N PRO A 166 7.51 -9.90 5.40
CA PRO A 166 7.16 -9.67 4.00
C PRO A 166 5.64 -9.73 3.81
N LEU A 167 5.13 -8.94 2.88
CA LEU A 167 3.75 -9.06 2.40
C LEU A 167 3.54 -10.40 1.69
N GLY A 168 4.53 -10.85 0.93
CA GLY A 168 4.48 -12.13 0.25
C GLY A 168 5.85 -12.64 -0.19
N GLU A 169 5.88 -13.91 -0.62
CA GLU A 169 7.03 -14.55 -1.28
C GLU A 169 6.88 -14.48 -2.79
N VAL A 170 7.88 -13.92 -3.48
CA VAL A 170 7.89 -13.72 -4.93
C VAL A 170 8.08 -15.04 -5.66
N THR A 171 7.24 -15.30 -6.67
CA THR A 171 7.40 -16.41 -7.63
C THR A 171 7.69 -15.92 -9.04
N LEU A 172 7.33 -14.68 -9.36
CA LEU A 172 7.67 -13.97 -10.59
C LEU A 172 7.99 -12.52 -10.24
N GLY A 173 9.06 -11.95 -10.78
CA GLY A 173 9.51 -10.58 -10.52
C GLY A 173 10.70 -10.52 -9.57
N GLN A 174 11.08 -9.30 -9.18
CA GLN A 174 12.23 -9.03 -8.31
C GLN A 174 11.79 -8.77 -6.85
N GLY A 175 10.58 -8.19 -6.65
CA GLY A 175 10.09 -7.83 -5.33
C GLY A 175 10.94 -6.77 -4.64
N ASN A 176 11.15 -6.88 -3.33
CA ASN A 176 11.82 -5.87 -2.52
C ASN A 176 13.25 -5.54 -2.98
N ASN A 177 14.05 -6.56 -3.31
CA ASN A 177 15.49 -6.38 -3.57
C ASN A 177 16.09 -7.31 -4.64
N GLY A 178 15.31 -8.28 -5.14
CA GLY A 178 15.76 -9.26 -6.14
C GLY A 178 16.64 -10.36 -5.57
N GLU A 179 16.83 -10.46 -4.26
CA GLU A 179 17.77 -11.40 -3.60
C GLU A 179 17.04 -12.40 -2.69
N ASP A 180 16.19 -11.92 -1.79
CA ASP A 180 15.60 -12.72 -0.71
C ASP A 180 14.18 -13.23 -1.04
N ARG A 181 13.66 -12.94 -2.24
CA ARG A 181 12.33 -13.28 -2.71
C ARG A 181 11.19 -12.67 -1.87
N SER A 182 11.47 -11.68 -1.06
CA SER A 182 10.43 -10.95 -0.35
C SER A 182 9.75 -9.91 -1.26
N GLU A 183 8.45 -9.72 -1.08
CA GLU A 183 7.69 -8.61 -1.65
C GLU A 183 7.00 -7.84 -0.55
N GLY A 184 7.15 -6.51 -0.57
CA GLY A 184 6.51 -5.61 0.36
C GLY A 184 6.87 -5.85 1.82
N ALA A 185 6.10 -5.23 2.69
CA ALA A 185 6.18 -5.41 4.15
C ALA A 185 4.81 -5.28 4.79
N VAL A 186 4.61 -6.02 5.87
CA VAL A 186 3.44 -5.91 6.74
C VAL A 186 3.90 -5.70 8.17
N GLN A 187 3.36 -4.68 8.82
CA GLN A 187 3.49 -4.42 10.25
C GLN A 187 2.18 -3.88 10.78
N ASP A 188 1.63 -4.46 11.86
CA ASP A 188 0.30 -4.15 12.36
C ASP A 188 -0.77 -4.28 11.24
N ARG A 189 -1.52 -3.22 10.95
CA ARG A 189 -2.47 -3.14 9.81
C ARG A 189 -1.95 -2.26 8.66
N VAL A 190 -0.64 -2.12 8.56
CA VAL A 190 0.01 -1.40 7.46
C VAL A 190 0.52 -2.42 6.45
N ILE A 191 0.10 -2.25 5.21
CA ILE A 191 0.58 -2.98 4.04
C ILE A 191 1.36 -2.00 3.18
N ALA A 192 2.63 -2.31 2.94
CA ALA A 192 3.50 -1.53 2.08
C ALA A 192 4.06 -2.45 0.98
N THR A 193 4.13 -1.98 -0.27
CA THR A 193 4.42 -2.85 -1.42
C THR A 193 4.99 -2.08 -2.60
N TYR A 194 5.72 -2.78 -3.46
CA TYR A 194 6.13 -2.28 -4.78
C TYR A 194 5.15 -2.62 -5.90
N LEU A 195 4.06 -3.31 -5.60
CA LEU A 195 3.05 -3.69 -6.59
C LEU A 195 2.22 -2.48 -7.03
N HIS A 196 2.51 -2.00 -8.22
CA HIS A 196 1.81 -0.92 -8.93
C HIS A 196 0.75 -1.40 -9.92
N GLY A 197 0.27 -0.44 -10.75
CA GLY A 197 -0.66 -0.66 -11.83
C GLY A 197 -2.07 -0.88 -11.32
N SER A 198 -2.48 -0.05 -10.33
CA SER A 198 -3.69 -0.19 -9.51
C SER A 198 -3.78 -1.61 -8.95
N LEU A 199 -3.04 -1.84 -7.86
CA LEU A 199 -2.94 -3.14 -7.17
C LEU A 199 -4.32 -3.72 -6.85
N LEU A 200 -5.18 -2.95 -6.18
CA LEU A 200 -6.43 -3.44 -5.62
C LEU A 200 -7.48 -3.87 -6.64
N PRO A 201 -7.63 -3.23 -7.82
CA PRO A 201 -8.53 -3.73 -8.86
C PRO A 201 -8.20 -5.13 -9.36
N LYS A 202 -6.95 -5.57 -9.24
CA LYS A 202 -6.50 -6.92 -9.62
C LYS A 202 -6.41 -7.88 -8.43
N ASN A 203 -6.56 -7.36 -7.22
CA ASN A 203 -6.51 -8.10 -5.96
C ASN A 203 -7.70 -7.72 -5.07
N PRO A 204 -8.94 -8.03 -5.48
CA PRO A 204 -10.15 -7.61 -4.77
C PRO A 204 -10.21 -8.16 -3.34
N HIS A 205 -9.65 -9.34 -3.08
CA HIS A 205 -9.52 -9.95 -1.77
C HIS A 205 -8.63 -9.12 -0.82
N LEU A 206 -7.57 -8.48 -1.33
CA LEU A 206 -6.74 -7.57 -0.55
C LEU A 206 -7.47 -6.25 -0.24
N ALA A 207 -8.26 -5.75 -1.21
CA ALA A 207 -9.11 -4.58 -0.99
C ALA A 207 -10.15 -4.84 0.11
N ASP A 208 -10.76 -6.03 0.10
CA ASP A 208 -11.74 -6.42 1.11
C ASP A 208 -11.11 -6.57 2.50
N LEU A 209 -9.90 -7.10 2.61
CA LEU A 209 -9.15 -7.14 3.87
C LEU A 209 -8.93 -5.73 4.44
N LEU A 210 -8.51 -4.77 3.61
CA LEU A 210 -8.30 -3.38 4.04
C LEU A 210 -9.61 -2.73 4.50
N LEU A 211 -10.72 -2.96 3.79
CA LEU A 211 -12.05 -2.47 4.19
C LEU A 211 -12.52 -3.10 5.51
N MET A 212 -12.29 -4.39 5.69
CA MET A 212 -12.57 -5.10 6.94
C MET A 212 -11.78 -4.47 8.10
N TRP A 213 -10.48 -4.23 7.93
CA TRP A 213 -9.66 -3.57 8.95
C TRP A 213 -10.15 -2.14 9.26
N ALA A 214 -10.62 -1.39 8.24
CA ALA A 214 -11.18 -0.06 8.45
C ALA A 214 -12.48 -0.11 9.28
N LEU A 215 -13.36 -1.07 9.04
CA LEU A 215 -14.56 -1.28 9.84
C LEU A 215 -14.24 -1.69 11.28
N MET A 216 -13.30 -2.61 11.45
CA MET A 216 -12.81 -3.03 12.78
C MET A 216 -12.25 -1.84 13.58
N ASN A 217 -11.48 -0.95 12.92
CA ASN A 217 -10.93 0.23 13.55
C ASN A 217 -12.01 1.18 14.09
N ARG A 218 -13.18 1.22 13.44
CA ARG A 218 -14.36 1.97 13.92
C ARG A 218 -15.19 1.24 14.97
N GLY A 219 -14.85 0.01 15.33
CA GLY A 219 -15.68 -0.83 16.21
C GLY A 219 -17.00 -1.26 15.58
N ILE A 220 -17.06 -1.32 14.25
CA ILE A 220 -18.21 -1.79 13.48
C ILE A 220 -18.02 -3.27 13.16
N ASP A 221 -19.12 -4.03 12.97
CA ASP A 221 -19.05 -5.41 12.47
C ASP A 221 -18.24 -5.44 11.16
N ASP A 222 -17.17 -6.21 11.17
CA ASP A 222 -16.17 -6.34 10.10
C ASP A 222 -16.62 -7.28 8.96
N ARG A 223 -17.79 -7.90 9.08
CA ARG A 223 -18.31 -8.78 8.04
C ARG A 223 -18.63 -8.00 6.78
N LEU A 224 -17.96 -8.41 5.71
CA LEU A 224 -18.23 -7.91 4.36
C LEU A 224 -19.03 -8.97 3.60
N GLU A 225 -20.15 -8.56 3.03
CA GLU A 225 -20.90 -9.43 2.12
C GLU A 225 -20.03 -9.74 0.88
N PRO A 226 -19.97 -11.01 0.44
CA PRO A 226 -19.24 -11.35 -0.77
C PRO A 226 -19.73 -10.55 -1.98
N LEU A 227 -18.82 -10.12 -2.83
CA LEU A 227 -19.13 -9.51 -4.12
C LEU A 227 -18.75 -10.47 -5.24
N ALA A 228 -19.58 -10.50 -6.30
CA ALA A 228 -19.10 -11.05 -7.57
C ALA A 228 -17.89 -10.21 -8.05
N ALA A 229 -16.79 -10.88 -8.34
CA ALA A 229 -15.52 -10.27 -8.71
C ALA A 229 -14.89 -10.97 -9.90
N ASP A 230 -15.72 -11.46 -10.83
CA ASP A 230 -15.28 -12.28 -11.97
C ASP A 230 -14.33 -11.52 -12.89
N GLU A 231 -14.58 -10.21 -13.10
CA GLU A 231 -13.72 -9.36 -13.93
C GLU A 231 -12.38 -9.06 -13.25
N GLU A 232 -12.40 -8.73 -11.95
CA GLU A 232 -11.19 -8.48 -11.18
C GLU A 232 -10.33 -9.75 -11.08
N PHE A 233 -10.92 -10.89 -10.78
CA PHE A 233 -10.22 -12.17 -10.76
C PHE A 233 -9.80 -12.65 -12.16
N GLY A 234 -10.54 -12.32 -13.22
CA GLY A 234 -10.11 -12.52 -14.60
C GLY A 234 -8.83 -11.75 -14.94
N ALA A 235 -8.72 -10.50 -14.48
CA ALA A 235 -7.49 -9.71 -14.61
C ALA A 235 -6.34 -10.27 -13.76
N HIS A 236 -6.63 -10.75 -12.55
CA HIS A 236 -5.68 -11.43 -11.67
C HIS A 236 -5.09 -12.69 -12.32
N GLU A 237 -5.95 -13.60 -12.79
CA GLU A 237 -5.56 -14.85 -13.43
C GLU A 237 -4.77 -14.64 -14.72
N THR A 238 -5.04 -13.54 -15.44
CA THR A 238 -4.28 -13.20 -16.65
C THR A 238 -2.79 -12.99 -16.32
N ILE A 239 -2.47 -12.31 -15.22
CA ILE A 239 -1.07 -12.10 -14.80
C ILE A 239 -0.52 -13.39 -14.19
N LEU A 240 -1.30 -14.08 -13.36
CA LEU A 240 -0.90 -15.32 -12.73
C LEU A 240 -0.56 -16.42 -13.77
N SER A 241 -1.29 -16.47 -14.90
CA SER A 241 -1.00 -17.43 -15.98
C SER A 241 0.33 -17.17 -16.67
N ARG A 242 0.80 -15.92 -16.75
CA ARG A 242 2.11 -15.57 -17.31
C ARG A 242 3.24 -16.17 -16.49
N SER A 243 3.11 -16.20 -15.15
CA SER A 243 4.12 -16.78 -14.27
C SER A 243 4.29 -18.29 -14.43
N ARG A 244 3.26 -19.00 -14.94
CA ARG A 244 3.30 -20.45 -15.17
C ARG A 244 3.98 -20.82 -16.51
N ASN A 245 4.16 -19.82 -17.39
CA ASN A 245 4.73 -20.00 -18.73
C ASN A 245 6.14 -19.43 -18.85
N SER A 246 6.70 -18.86 -17.80
CA SER A 246 8.05 -18.30 -17.66
C SER A 246 8.95 -19.23 -16.87
#